data_46055e581c0393df45bdcd6cbd5135aa
#
_entry.id   46055e581c0393df45bdcd6cbd5135aa
#
_cell.length_a   1.000
_cell.length_b   1.000
_cell.length_c   1.000
_cell.angle_alpha   90.00
_cell.angle_beta   90.00
_cell.angle_gamma   90.00
#
_symmetry.space_group_name_H-M   'P 1'
#
loop_
_entity.id
_entity.type
_entity.pdbx_description
1 polymer ?
#
loop_
_entity_poly.entity_id
_entity_poly.type
_entity_poly.pdbx_seq_one_letter_code
_entity_poly.pdbx_strand_id
1 'polypeptide(L)'
;MSVPQKTVKMYTLSTCSHCRAAKQILNDLGVQYEYTDVDLLSGSARSAAIEEIRKLNPSCSFPTIVIGDAVIVGSREDKIREALGLK
;
A
#
# COMPACT_ATOMS: atom_id res chain seq x y z
N MET A 1 16.45 -5.20 -21.89
CA MET A 1 16.44 -4.88 -20.46
C MET A 1 15.05 -4.42 -20.05
N SER A 2 14.51 -5.00 -19.02
CA SER A 2 13.16 -4.65 -18.59
C SER A 2 13.12 -3.30 -17.87
N VAL A 3 12.01 -2.58 -18.01
CA VAL A 3 11.79 -1.35 -17.27
C VAL A 3 11.65 -1.68 -15.80
N PRO A 4 12.36 -0.99 -14.90
CA PRO A 4 12.22 -1.25 -13.48
C PRO A 4 10.79 -1.01 -13.04
N GLN A 5 10.29 -1.90 -12.19
CA GLN A 5 8.98 -1.73 -11.59
C GLN A 5 9.01 -0.54 -10.64
N LYS A 6 7.92 0.22 -10.62
CA LYS A 6 7.77 1.28 -9.63
C LYS A 6 7.77 0.67 -8.23
N THR A 7 8.35 1.39 -7.27
CA THR A 7 8.34 0.95 -5.88
C THR A 7 6.91 0.94 -5.36
N VAL A 8 6.50 -0.20 -4.81
CA VAL A 8 5.17 -0.35 -4.22
C VAL A 8 5.33 -0.61 -2.73
N LYS A 9 4.73 0.25 -1.93
CA LYS A 9 4.76 0.16 -0.49
C LYS A 9 3.36 0.30 0.05
N MET A 10 2.99 -0.56 0.98
CA MET A 10 1.62 -0.60 1.49
C MET A 10 1.63 -0.56 3.01
N TYR A 11 0.75 0.26 3.57
CA TYR A 11 0.49 0.27 5.00
C TYR A 11 -0.84 -0.42 5.23
N THR A 12 -0.82 -1.46 6.07
CA THR A 12 -1.94 -2.37 6.23
C THR A 12 -2.24 -2.61 7.71
N LEU A 13 -3.33 -3.31 7.95
CA LEU A 13 -3.66 -3.88 9.26
C LEU A 13 -3.78 -5.39 9.07
N SER A 14 -3.30 -6.17 10.04
CA SER A 14 -3.25 -7.63 9.89
C SER A 14 -4.63 -8.26 9.78
N THR A 15 -5.66 -7.60 10.32
CA THR A 15 -7.04 -8.12 10.32
C THR A 15 -7.95 -7.41 9.32
N CYS A 16 -7.38 -6.62 8.42
CA CYS A 16 -8.15 -5.80 7.48
C CYS A 16 -8.46 -6.58 6.20
N SER A 17 -9.74 -6.76 5.89
CA SER A 17 -10.15 -7.47 4.68
C SER A 17 -9.79 -6.70 3.41
N HIS A 18 -9.90 -5.38 3.43
CA HIS A 18 -9.51 -4.55 2.28
C HIS A 18 -8.00 -4.61 2.04
N CYS A 19 -7.21 -4.71 3.10
CA CYS A 19 -5.77 -4.87 2.97
C CYS A 19 -5.43 -6.20 2.32
N ARG A 20 -6.12 -7.27 2.71
CA ARG A 20 -5.94 -8.60 2.09
C ARG A 20 -6.32 -8.57 0.61
N ALA A 21 -7.41 -7.89 0.29
CA ALA A 21 -7.86 -7.74 -1.10
C ALA A 21 -6.80 -7.00 -1.93
N ALA A 22 -6.22 -5.94 -1.39
CA ALA A 22 -5.17 -5.19 -2.08
C ALA A 22 -3.92 -6.06 -2.31
N LYS A 23 -3.52 -6.83 -1.31
CA LYS A 23 -2.39 -7.76 -1.46
C LYS A 23 -2.67 -8.79 -2.53
N GLN A 24 -3.89 -9.31 -2.58
CA GLN A 24 -4.29 -10.28 -3.59
C GLN A 24 -4.21 -9.69 -5.00
N ILE A 25 -4.66 -8.44 -5.15
CA ILE A 25 -4.59 -7.75 -6.44
C ILE A 25 -3.14 -7.66 -6.92
N LEU A 26 -2.24 -7.23 -6.04
CA LEU A 26 -0.82 -7.09 -6.38
C LEU A 26 -0.20 -8.45 -6.69
N ASN A 27 -0.56 -9.49 -5.94
CA ASN A 27 -0.07 -10.84 -6.21
C ASN A 27 -0.54 -11.35 -7.57
N ASP A 28 -1.81 -11.11 -7.89
CA ASP A 28 -2.39 -11.55 -9.17
C ASP A 28 -1.74 -10.82 -10.36
N LEU A 29 -1.30 -9.59 -10.15
CA LEU A 29 -0.61 -8.82 -11.18
C LEU A 29 0.87 -9.17 -11.29
N GLY A 30 1.38 -10.02 -10.41
CA GLY A 30 2.78 -10.38 -10.39
C GLY A 30 3.69 -9.25 -9.94
N VAL A 31 3.17 -8.31 -9.17
CA VAL A 31 3.89 -7.14 -8.73
C VAL A 31 4.55 -7.40 -7.38
N GLN A 32 5.83 -7.05 -7.29
CA GLN A 32 6.54 -7.11 -6.01
C GLN A 32 6.19 -5.88 -5.19
N TYR A 33 5.95 -6.07 -3.92
CA TYR A 33 5.58 -4.97 -3.03
C TYR A 33 6.07 -5.25 -1.61
N GLU A 34 6.19 -4.18 -0.84
CA GLU A 34 6.46 -4.26 0.58
C GLU A 34 5.21 -3.83 1.33
N TYR A 35 4.97 -4.44 2.48
CA TYR A 35 3.85 -4.02 3.31
C TYR A 35 4.26 -4.01 4.78
N THR A 36 3.57 -3.18 5.54
CA THR A 36 3.77 -3.06 6.98
C THR A 36 2.41 -3.16 7.65
N ASP A 37 2.22 -4.19 8.48
CA ASP A 37 1.02 -4.30 9.30
C ASP A 37 1.22 -3.42 10.53
N VAL A 38 0.64 -2.22 10.48
CA VAL A 38 0.89 -1.17 11.47
C VAL A 38 0.41 -1.59 12.86
N ASP A 39 -0.63 -2.40 12.93
CA ASP A 39 -1.16 -2.89 14.21
C ASP A 39 -0.21 -3.86 14.92
N LEU A 40 0.76 -4.42 14.19
CA LEU A 40 1.76 -5.31 14.78
C LEU A 40 3.00 -4.56 15.25
N LEU A 41 3.10 -3.28 14.92
CA LEU A 41 4.19 -2.43 15.40
C LEU A 41 3.87 -1.92 16.81
N SER A 42 4.92 -1.54 17.54
CA SER A 42 4.74 -0.99 18.88
C SER A 42 5.68 0.18 19.09
N GLY A 43 5.37 1.00 20.09
CA GLY A 43 6.23 2.10 20.51
C GLY A 43 6.46 3.13 19.40
N SER A 44 7.72 3.56 19.29
CA SER A 44 8.09 4.61 18.32
C SER A 44 7.94 4.16 16.87
N ALA A 45 8.12 2.86 16.60
CA ALA A 45 7.94 2.34 15.25
C ALA A 45 6.50 2.54 14.77
N ARG A 46 5.53 2.28 15.64
CA ARG A 46 4.12 2.47 15.34
C ARG A 46 3.80 3.95 15.14
N SER A 47 4.29 4.80 16.02
CA SER A 47 4.06 6.24 15.92
C SER A 47 4.64 6.81 14.64
N ALA A 48 5.85 6.39 14.27
CA ALA A 48 6.49 6.85 13.03
C ALA A 48 5.71 6.41 11.80
N ALA A 49 5.22 5.16 11.80
CA ALA A 49 4.42 4.66 10.68
C ALA A 49 3.11 5.44 10.54
N ILE A 50 2.44 5.73 11.65
CA ILE A 50 1.19 6.47 11.65
C ILE A 50 1.40 7.90 11.14
N GLU A 51 2.49 8.56 11.54
CA GLU A 51 2.81 9.88 11.04
C GLU A 51 3.05 9.88 9.53
N GLU A 52 3.77 8.90 9.04
CA GLU A 52 4.01 8.75 7.61
C GLU A 52 2.72 8.55 6.83
N ILE A 53 1.84 7.70 7.35
CA ILE A 53 0.54 7.44 6.73
C ILE A 53 -0.29 8.72 6.70
N ARG A 54 -0.26 9.49 7.78
CA ARG A 54 -1.04 10.71 7.88
C ARG A 54 -0.61 11.77 6.87
N LYS A 55 0.68 11.80 6.53
CA LYS A 55 1.19 12.69 5.49
C LYS A 55 0.69 12.29 4.11
N LEU A 56 0.58 10.98 3.87
CA LEU A 56 0.14 10.42 2.59
C LEU A 56 -1.37 10.41 2.46
N ASN A 57 -2.06 10.16 3.57
CA ASN A 57 -3.50 9.98 3.62
C ASN A 57 -4.00 10.59 4.93
N PRO A 58 -4.46 11.86 4.91
CA PRO A 58 -4.90 12.53 6.13
C PRO A 58 -6.02 11.82 6.89
N SER A 59 -6.85 11.03 6.20
CA SER A 59 -7.90 10.26 6.88
C SER A 59 -7.35 9.03 7.59
N CYS A 60 -6.07 8.69 7.34
CA CYS A 60 -5.37 7.59 8.01
C CYS A 60 -6.15 6.27 7.94
N SER A 61 -6.70 5.98 6.77
CA SER A 61 -7.45 4.74 6.54
C SER A 61 -6.56 3.70 5.88
N PHE A 62 -6.98 2.44 5.92
CA PHE A 62 -6.21 1.32 5.41
C PHE A 62 -6.96 0.56 4.32
N PRO A 63 -6.25 -0.01 3.36
CA PRO A 63 -4.82 0.13 3.14
C PRO A 63 -4.46 1.48 2.53
N THR A 64 -3.25 1.96 2.80
CA THR A 64 -2.67 3.11 2.11
C THR A 64 -1.53 2.56 1.27
N ILE A 65 -1.62 2.72 -0.04
CA ILE A 65 -0.67 2.13 -0.99
C ILE A 65 0.06 3.25 -1.70
N VAL A 66 1.39 3.16 -1.71
CA VAL A 66 2.23 4.13 -2.42
C VAL A 66 2.87 3.41 -3.61
N ILE A 67 2.60 3.89 -4.80
CA ILE A 67 3.16 3.35 -6.03
C ILE A 67 3.87 4.49 -6.76
N GLY A 68 5.20 4.47 -6.69
CA GLY A 68 5.98 5.62 -7.19
C GLY A 68 5.54 6.88 -6.47
N ASP A 69 4.98 7.84 -7.20
CA ASP A 69 4.49 9.09 -6.64
C ASP A 69 2.99 9.08 -6.34
N ALA A 70 2.31 7.99 -6.67
CA ALA A 70 0.86 7.90 -6.50
C ALA A 70 0.51 7.30 -5.14
N VAL A 71 -0.56 7.80 -4.54
CA VAL A 71 -1.10 7.27 -3.29
C VAL A 71 -2.52 6.78 -3.56
N ILE A 72 -2.76 5.51 -3.27
CA ILE A 72 -4.07 4.89 -3.43
C ILE A 72 -4.57 4.46 -2.06
N VAL A 73 -5.81 4.81 -1.75
CA VAL A 73 -6.45 4.41 -0.50
C VAL A 73 -7.53 3.39 -0.81
N GLY A 74 -7.46 2.25 -0.12
CA GLY A 74 -8.41 1.16 -0.32
C GLY A 74 -7.95 0.15 -1.36
N SER A 75 -8.74 -0.89 -1.56
CA SER A 75 -8.43 -1.97 -2.50
C SER A 75 -9.03 -1.69 -3.88
N ARG A 76 -8.63 -0.59 -4.48
CA ARG A 76 -9.17 -0.15 -5.77
C ARG A 76 -8.28 -0.64 -6.90
N GLU A 77 -8.67 -1.76 -7.49
CA GLU A 77 -7.88 -2.39 -8.53
C GLU A 77 -7.64 -1.46 -9.72
N ASP A 78 -8.66 -0.72 -10.15
CA ASP A 78 -8.55 0.21 -11.27
C ASP A 78 -7.48 1.27 -11.02
N LYS A 79 -7.43 1.82 -9.81
CA LYS A 79 -6.45 2.83 -9.44
C LYS A 79 -5.05 2.23 -9.30
N ILE A 80 -4.97 1.02 -8.75
CA ILE A 80 -3.70 0.33 -8.60
C ILE A 80 -3.09 0.04 -9.97
N ARG A 81 -3.89 -0.49 -10.90
CA ARG A 81 -3.43 -0.77 -12.25
C ARG A 81 -2.99 0.49 -12.98
N GLU A 82 -3.76 1.57 -12.84
CA GLU A 82 -3.43 2.86 -13.45
C GLU A 82 -2.09 3.38 -12.93
N ALA A 83 -1.88 3.33 -11.61
CA ALA A 83 -0.64 3.80 -10.99
C ALA A 83 0.57 2.98 -11.42
N LEU A 84 0.37 1.69 -11.70
CA LEU A 84 1.44 0.80 -12.17
C LEU A 84 1.71 0.94 -13.67
N GLY A 85 0.90 1.72 -14.37
CA GLY A 85 1.01 1.84 -15.82
C GLY A 85 0.37 0.68 -16.58
N LEU A 86 -0.44 -0.11 -15.91
CA LEU A 86 -1.19 -1.21 -16.52
C LEU A 86 -2.57 -0.71 -16.94
N LYS A 87 -3.11 -1.30 -17.99
CA LYS A 87 -4.43 -0.90 -18.46
C LYS A 87 -5.41 -2.06 -18.42
#